data_a8e8f7513679abbeeb7d59217cbad576
#
_entry.id   a8e8f7513679abbeeb7d59217cbad576
#
_cell.length_a   1.000
_cell.length_b   1.000
_cell.length_c   1.000
_cell.angle_alpha   90.00
_cell.angle_beta   90.00
_cell.angle_gamma   90.00
#
_symmetry.space_group_name_H-M   'P 1'
#
loop_
_entity.id
_entity.type
_entity.pdbx_description
1 polymer ?
#
loop_
_entity_poly.entity_id
_entity_poly.type
_entity_poly.pdbx_seq_one_letter_code
_entity_poly.pdbx_strand_id
1 'polypeptide(L)'
;ISTPLILDAARSRLYLARYWYFEQKLAINIAERLKQDSIRIDELQLQREIAQLFPDRENIGSRDQCLAVGNSVDRWFSIITGGPGTGKTTTVARLLALRLLQHLAAGNDPAELKILLMAPTGKAAQRLNESLSRATQLLTVNAQVHEALRQVSAGTIHRLLGWTPRPPERGGPFRHRTEVPLEVDIVLVDEASMVDLALMCRLFDAIPKSAQVILIGDRDQLASV
;
A
#
# COMPACT_ATOMS: atom_id res chain seq x y z
N ILE A 1 -3.20 5.00 36.03
CA ILE A 1 -2.59 6.35 35.85
C ILE A 1 -1.63 6.20 34.69
N SER A 2 -1.97 6.68 33.51
CA SER A 2 -1.06 6.67 32.37
C SER A 2 -0.06 7.82 32.55
N THR A 3 1.22 7.50 32.64
CA THR A 3 2.28 8.51 32.60
C THR A 3 2.25 9.22 31.26
N PRO A 4 2.27 10.55 31.20
CA PRO A 4 2.21 11.28 29.91
C PRO A 4 3.50 11.15 29.09
N LEU A 5 4.61 10.79 29.74
CA LEU A 5 5.93 10.66 29.16
C LEU A 5 6.51 9.27 29.41
N ILE A 6 7.21 8.72 28.43
CA ILE A 6 7.95 7.45 28.52
C ILE A 6 9.41 7.71 28.21
N LEU A 7 10.28 7.29 29.13
CA LEU A 7 11.73 7.32 28.95
C LEU A 7 12.22 5.93 28.50
N ASP A 8 12.73 5.85 27.27
CA ASP A 8 13.54 4.72 26.81
C ASP A 8 15.01 4.96 27.23
N ALA A 9 15.36 4.49 28.40
CA ALA A 9 16.70 4.70 28.96
C ALA A 9 17.79 4.01 28.11
N ALA A 10 17.47 2.89 27.45
CA ALA A 10 18.43 2.15 26.63
C ALA A 10 18.84 2.93 25.36
N ARG A 11 17.93 3.74 24.82
CA ARG A 11 18.18 4.57 23.63
C ARG A 11 18.30 6.06 23.94
N SER A 12 18.24 6.45 25.23
CA SER A 12 18.27 7.86 25.68
C SER A 12 17.20 8.73 24.96
N ARG A 13 15.98 8.20 24.81
CA ARG A 13 14.87 8.87 24.12
C ARG A 13 13.70 9.12 25.07
N LEU A 14 13.11 10.30 24.98
CA LEU A 14 11.91 10.67 25.69
C LEU A 14 10.74 10.78 24.69
N TYR A 15 9.64 10.10 24.98
CA TYR A 15 8.45 10.06 24.15
C TYR A 15 7.24 10.62 24.90
N LEU A 16 6.33 11.25 24.15
CA LEU A 16 4.95 11.32 24.60
C LEU A 16 4.35 9.91 24.56
N ALA A 17 3.72 9.48 25.65
CA ALA A 17 3.23 8.11 25.82
C ALA A 17 2.33 7.65 24.65
N ARG A 18 1.46 8.54 24.11
CA ARG A 18 0.60 8.20 22.98
C ARG A 18 1.37 7.90 21.69
N TYR A 19 2.44 8.64 21.39
CA TYR A 19 3.26 8.42 20.18
C TYR A 19 4.13 7.17 20.31
N TRP A 20 4.68 6.94 21.50
CA TRP A 20 5.36 5.68 21.79
C TRP A 20 4.44 4.48 21.58
N TYR A 21 3.20 4.56 22.05
CA TYR A 21 2.21 3.50 21.84
C TYR A 21 1.90 3.27 20.35
N PHE A 22 1.72 4.34 19.57
CA PHE A 22 1.48 4.21 18.13
C PHE A 22 2.68 3.60 17.40
N GLU A 23 3.90 4.03 17.74
CA GLU A 23 5.14 3.46 17.18
C GLU A 23 5.27 1.98 17.47
N GLN A 24 5.09 1.56 18.74
CA GLN A 24 5.16 0.15 19.12
C GLN A 24 4.10 -0.69 18.42
N LYS A 25 2.87 -0.21 18.37
CA LYS A 25 1.76 -0.93 17.75
C LYS A 25 1.97 -1.09 16.24
N LEU A 26 2.41 -0.04 15.57
CA LEU A 26 2.73 -0.08 14.14
C LEU A 26 3.90 -1.04 13.86
N ALA A 27 4.96 -0.97 14.68
CA ALA A 27 6.11 -1.85 14.56
C ALA A 27 5.75 -3.33 14.73
N ILE A 28 4.87 -3.67 15.69
CA ILE A 28 4.36 -5.03 15.88
C ILE A 28 3.57 -5.48 14.64
N ASN A 29 2.66 -4.64 14.12
CA ASN A 29 1.87 -4.97 12.93
C ASN A 29 2.75 -5.25 11.70
N ILE A 30 3.77 -4.41 11.48
CA ILE A 30 4.73 -4.61 10.38
C ILE A 30 5.55 -5.88 10.60
N ALA A 31 6.08 -6.10 11.81
CA ALA A 31 6.87 -7.28 12.12
C ALA A 31 6.09 -8.60 11.95
N GLU A 32 4.80 -8.61 12.28
CA GLU A 32 3.94 -9.77 12.05
C GLU A 32 3.77 -10.08 10.55
N ARG A 33 3.60 -9.05 9.70
CA ARG A 33 3.51 -9.23 8.24
C ARG A 33 4.82 -9.70 7.61
N LEU A 34 5.96 -9.20 8.11
CA LEU A 34 7.28 -9.61 7.66
C LEU A 34 7.64 -11.06 8.04
N LYS A 35 6.99 -11.62 9.06
CA LYS A 35 7.18 -13.01 9.49
C LYS A 35 6.27 -14.00 8.75
N GLN A 36 5.28 -13.53 8.00
CA GLN A 36 4.42 -14.42 7.23
C GLN A 36 5.21 -15.04 6.08
N ASP A 37 4.87 -16.29 5.74
CA ASP A 37 5.40 -16.95 4.56
C ASP A 37 5.08 -16.13 3.30
N SER A 38 5.96 -16.18 2.32
CA SER A 38 5.75 -15.52 1.03
C SER A 38 4.44 -15.97 0.38
N ILE A 39 3.77 -15.06 -0.32
CA ILE A 39 2.61 -15.39 -1.14
C ILE A 39 3.06 -16.39 -2.20
N ARG A 40 2.37 -17.51 -2.30
CA ARG A 40 2.70 -18.54 -3.28
C ARG A 40 2.46 -18.04 -4.69
N ILE A 41 3.48 -18.11 -5.51
CA ILE A 41 3.48 -17.64 -6.90
C ILE A 41 4.17 -18.71 -7.74
N ASP A 42 3.63 -18.99 -8.92
CA ASP A 42 4.31 -19.80 -9.93
C ASP A 42 5.47 -18.96 -10.53
N GLU A 43 6.69 -19.38 -10.27
CA GLU A 43 7.91 -18.67 -10.68
C GLU A 43 8.02 -18.55 -12.21
N LEU A 44 7.68 -19.60 -12.96
CA LEU A 44 7.74 -19.58 -14.43
C LEU A 44 6.70 -18.62 -15.00
N GLN A 45 5.52 -18.59 -14.41
CA GLN A 45 4.47 -17.67 -14.80
C GLN A 45 4.85 -16.23 -14.46
N LEU A 46 5.36 -15.97 -13.26
CA LEU A 46 5.85 -14.68 -12.83
C LEU A 46 6.88 -14.10 -13.81
N GLN A 47 7.84 -14.92 -14.24
CA GLN A 47 8.86 -14.49 -15.20
C GLN A 47 8.26 -14.09 -16.56
N ARG A 48 7.25 -14.83 -17.04
CA ARG A 48 6.53 -14.50 -18.31
C ARG A 48 5.77 -13.19 -18.18
N GLU A 49 5.04 -13.00 -17.08
CA GLU A 49 4.24 -11.81 -16.82
C GLU A 49 5.13 -10.56 -16.63
N ILE A 50 6.25 -10.70 -15.93
CA ILE A 50 7.25 -9.65 -15.79
C ILE A 50 7.85 -9.30 -17.18
N ALA A 51 8.19 -10.28 -18.01
CA ALA A 51 8.70 -10.01 -19.34
C ALA A 51 7.70 -9.26 -20.22
N GLN A 52 6.41 -9.58 -20.09
CA GLN A 52 5.32 -8.88 -20.79
C GLN A 52 5.14 -7.44 -20.30
N LEU A 53 5.16 -7.22 -18.98
CA LEU A 53 4.94 -5.91 -18.37
C LEU A 53 6.16 -4.98 -18.46
N PHE A 54 7.37 -5.54 -18.66
CA PHE A 54 8.62 -4.81 -18.74
C PHE A 54 9.43 -5.19 -20.01
N PRO A 55 8.92 -4.86 -21.22
CA PRO A 55 9.61 -5.18 -22.46
C PRO A 55 10.99 -4.50 -22.55
N ASP A 56 11.13 -3.30 -22.00
CA ASP A 56 12.35 -2.47 -22.01
C ASP A 56 13.19 -2.60 -20.73
N ARG A 57 13.17 -3.76 -20.08
CA ARG A 57 13.88 -4.00 -18.79
C ARG A 57 15.40 -3.82 -18.83
N GLU A 58 15.99 -3.65 -20.01
CA GLU A 58 17.42 -3.33 -20.18
C GLU A 58 17.72 -1.87 -19.86
N ASN A 59 16.75 -0.97 -19.96
CA ASN A 59 16.88 0.42 -19.55
C ASN A 59 16.94 0.54 -18.03
N ILE A 60 17.87 1.32 -17.48
CA ILE A 60 18.14 1.46 -16.04
C ILE A 60 16.85 1.76 -15.26
N GLY A 61 16.07 2.74 -15.69
CA GLY A 61 14.83 3.10 -14.99
C GLY A 61 13.76 2.00 -15.01
N SER A 62 13.63 1.26 -16.11
CA SER A 62 12.71 0.14 -16.25
C SER A 62 13.19 -1.06 -15.44
N ARG A 63 14.50 -1.28 -15.33
CA ARG A 63 15.11 -2.32 -14.50
C ARG A 63 14.80 -2.13 -13.02
N ASP A 64 14.96 -0.91 -12.49
CA ASP A 64 14.67 -0.61 -11.09
C ASP A 64 13.19 -0.79 -10.76
N GLN A 65 12.31 -0.38 -11.67
CA GLN A 65 10.86 -0.61 -11.54
C GLN A 65 10.53 -2.11 -11.56
N CYS A 66 11.16 -2.88 -12.46
CA CYS A 66 10.99 -4.32 -12.55
C CYS A 66 11.42 -5.02 -11.25
N LEU A 67 12.59 -4.64 -10.70
CA LEU A 67 13.08 -5.15 -9.42
C LEU A 67 12.14 -4.78 -8.26
N ALA A 68 11.62 -3.54 -8.22
CA ALA A 68 10.66 -3.11 -7.20
C ALA A 68 9.37 -3.93 -7.24
N VAL A 69 8.83 -4.19 -8.43
CA VAL A 69 7.64 -5.03 -8.62
C VAL A 69 7.92 -6.48 -8.23
N GLY A 70 9.00 -7.07 -8.74
CA GLY A 70 9.38 -8.46 -8.45
C GLY A 70 9.61 -8.72 -6.95
N ASN A 71 10.25 -7.77 -6.26
CA ASN A 71 10.50 -7.88 -4.81
C ASN A 71 9.26 -7.62 -3.94
N SER A 72 8.19 -7.08 -4.52
CA SER A 72 6.99 -6.72 -3.76
C SER A 72 5.85 -7.71 -3.94
N VAL A 73 5.82 -8.43 -5.05
CA VAL A 73 4.66 -9.22 -5.48
C VAL A 73 4.35 -10.40 -4.56
N ASP A 74 5.35 -11.02 -3.97
CA ASP A 74 5.24 -12.18 -3.07
C ASP A 74 5.24 -11.81 -1.57
N ARG A 75 5.33 -10.51 -1.23
CA ARG A 75 5.45 -10.03 0.14
C ARG A 75 4.13 -9.48 0.67
N TRP A 76 3.81 -9.80 1.92
CA TRP A 76 2.66 -9.24 2.61
C TRP A 76 2.84 -7.77 3.00
N PHE A 77 4.09 -7.33 3.09
CA PHE A 77 4.45 -5.94 3.34
C PHE A 77 5.67 -5.55 2.53
N SER A 78 5.58 -4.45 1.80
CA SER A 78 6.69 -3.89 1.05
C SER A 78 6.67 -2.36 1.04
N ILE A 79 7.84 -1.78 0.86
CA ILE A 79 8.02 -0.33 0.72
C ILE A 79 8.76 -0.10 -0.60
N ILE A 80 8.16 0.69 -1.50
CA ILE A 80 8.76 1.13 -2.74
C ILE A 80 9.15 2.59 -2.59
N THR A 81 10.44 2.88 -2.69
CA THR A 81 10.96 4.24 -2.58
C THR A 81 11.46 4.75 -3.92
N GLY A 82 11.29 6.04 -4.16
CA GLY A 82 11.81 6.68 -5.36
C GLY A 82 11.53 8.18 -5.34
N GLY A 83 12.46 8.95 -5.91
CA GLY A 83 12.33 10.41 -6.04
C GLY A 83 11.21 10.85 -6.99
N PRO A 84 10.99 12.16 -7.15
CA PRO A 84 10.08 12.71 -8.14
C PRO A 84 10.47 12.28 -9.56
N GLY A 85 9.51 11.91 -10.39
CA GLY A 85 9.76 11.55 -11.79
C GLY A 85 10.35 10.16 -12.04
N THR A 86 10.58 9.32 -11.02
CA THR A 86 11.14 7.96 -11.17
C THR A 86 10.14 6.94 -11.71
N GLY A 87 8.92 7.35 -12.03
CA GLY A 87 7.88 6.46 -12.57
C GLY A 87 7.16 5.63 -11.51
N LYS A 88 7.08 6.11 -10.26
CA LYS A 88 6.34 5.41 -9.18
C LYS A 88 4.94 4.95 -9.61
N THR A 89 4.18 5.81 -10.27
CA THR A 89 2.81 5.45 -10.73
C THR A 89 2.82 4.37 -11.81
N THR A 90 3.81 4.37 -12.70
CA THR A 90 4.00 3.29 -13.68
C THR A 90 4.33 1.98 -12.99
N THR A 91 5.17 2.02 -11.95
CA THR A 91 5.48 0.87 -11.11
C THR A 91 4.22 0.32 -10.42
N VAL A 92 3.36 1.22 -9.88
CA VAL A 92 2.06 0.85 -9.30
C VAL A 92 1.18 0.14 -10.33
N ALA A 93 0.98 0.74 -11.50
CA ALA A 93 0.14 0.16 -12.55
C ALA A 93 0.60 -1.25 -12.95
N ARG A 94 1.92 -1.44 -13.12
CA ARG A 94 2.51 -2.73 -13.44
C ARG A 94 2.38 -3.76 -12.31
N LEU A 95 2.57 -3.32 -11.06
CA LEU A 95 2.40 -4.18 -9.89
C LEU A 95 0.95 -4.66 -9.75
N LEU A 96 -0.02 -3.76 -9.90
CA LEU A 96 -1.44 -4.12 -9.87
C LEU A 96 -1.82 -5.03 -11.04
N ALA A 97 -1.32 -4.75 -12.25
CA ALA A 97 -1.51 -5.62 -13.41
C ALA A 97 -0.97 -7.02 -13.15
N LEU A 98 0.23 -7.13 -12.57
CA LEU A 98 0.84 -8.41 -12.23
C LEU A 98 0.00 -9.19 -11.21
N ARG A 99 -0.51 -8.52 -10.16
CA ARG A 99 -1.38 -9.17 -9.17
C ARG A 99 -2.69 -9.66 -9.76
N LEU A 100 -3.29 -8.89 -10.66
CA LEU A 100 -4.52 -9.28 -11.38
C LEU A 100 -4.27 -10.44 -12.35
N LEU A 101 -3.12 -10.46 -13.05
CA LEU A 101 -2.72 -11.58 -13.90
C LEU A 101 -2.56 -12.87 -13.09
N GLN A 102 -1.89 -12.80 -11.93
CA GLN A 102 -1.73 -13.96 -11.04
C GLN A 102 -3.08 -14.45 -10.48
N HIS A 103 -3.97 -13.53 -10.14
CA HIS A 103 -5.31 -13.87 -9.66
C HIS A 103 -6.12 -14.59 -10.74
N LEU A 104 -6.06 -14.10 -11.98
CA LEU A 104 -6.67 -14.73 -13.14
C LEU A 104 -6.07 -16.12 -13.42
N ALA A 105 -4.76 -16.25 -13.34
CA ALA A 105 -4.06 -17.51 -13.56
C ALA A 105 -4.39 -18.58 -12.51
N ALA A 106 -4.73 -18.15 -11.30
CA ALA A 106 -5.26 -19.03 -10.26
C ALA A 106 -6.72 -19.46 -10.50
N GLY A 107 -7.33 -19.03 -11.62
CA GLY A 107 -8.71 -19.37 -12.01
C GLY A 107 -9.78 -18.46 -11.40
N ASN A 108 -9.40 -17.33 -10.83
CA ASN A 108 -10.32 -16.37 -10.21
C ASN A 108 -10.62 -15.20 -11.16
N ASP A 109 -11.77 -14.56 -10.98
CA ASP A 109 -12.11 -13.34 -11.74
C ASP A 109 -11.26 -12.15 -11.21
N PRO A 110 -10.49 -11.44 -12.06
CA PRO A 110 -9.75 -10.26 -11.66
C PRO A 110 -10.61 -9.17 -10.98
N ALA A 111 -11.90 -9.08 -11.30
CA ALA A 111 -12.83 -8.14 -10.70
C ALA A 111 -13.14 -8.43 -9.22
N GLU A 112 -12.91 -9.65 -8.76
CA GLU A 112 -13.11 -10.05 -7.35
C GLU A 112 -11.94 -9.60 -6.45
N LEU A 113 -10.77 -9.32 -7.01
CA LEU A 113 -9.61 -8.87 -6.23
C LEU A 113 -9.82 -7.46 -5.71
N LYS A 114 -10.05 -7.32 -4.41
CA LYS A 114 -10.36 -6.05 -3.75
C LYS A 114 -9.09 -5.22 -3.51
N ILE A 115 -8.89 -4.20 -4.34
CA ILE A 115 -7.72 -3.31 -4.29
C ILE A 115 -8.14 -1.93 -3.80
N LEU A 116 -7.51 -1.41 -2.76
CA LEU A 116 -7.66 -0.05 -2.29
C LEU A 116 -6.39 0.75 -2.50
N LEU A 117 -6.50 1.83 -3.28
CA LEU A 117 -5.45 2.83 -3.41
C LEU A 117 -5.74 4.00 -2.48
N MET A 118 -4.75 4.40 -1.72
CA MET A 118 -4.86 5.43 -0.70
C MET A 118 -3.81 6.51 -0.88
N ALA A 119 -4.20 7.75 -0.56
CA ALA A 119 -3.28 8.87 -0.48
C ALA A 119 -3.62 9.76 0.74
N PRO A 120 -2.66 10.52 1.29
CA PRO A 120 -2.90 11.37 2.46
C PRO A 120 -3.90 12.50 2.21
N THR A 121 -3.92 13.04 0.99
CA THR A 121 -4.77 14.19 0.64
C THR A 121 -5.64 13.93 -0.59
N GLY A 122 -6.75 14.70 -0.74
CA GLY A 122 -7.62 14.60 -1.91
C GLY A 122 -6.89 14.95 -3.21
N LYS A 123 -5.99 15.95 -3.18
CA LYS A 123 -5.18 16.34 -4.35
C LYS A 123 -4.21 15.22 -4.77
N ALA A 124 -3.59 14.54 -3.79
CA ALA A 124 -2.73 13.41 -4.08
C ALA A 124 -3.53 12.22 -4.66
N ALA A 125 -4.69 11.91 -4.10
CA ALA A 125 -5.57 10.86 -4.61
C ALA A 125 -6.03 11.16 -6.06
N GLN A 126 -6.39 12.40 -6.37
CA GLN A 126 -6.76 12.80 -7.73
C GLN A 126 -5.59 12.62 -8.71
N ARG A 127 -4.39 13.12 -8.36
CA ARG A 127 -3.19 12.96 -9.18
C ARG A 127 -2.83 11.49 -9.43
N LEU A 128 -2.99 10.66 -8.39
CA LEU A 128 -2.76 9.22 -8.50
C LEU A 128 -3.76 8.60 -9.50
N ASN A 129 -5.04 8.93 -9.43
CA ASN A 129 -6.07 8.45 -10.36
C ASN A 129 -5.74 8.83 -11.82
N GLU A 130 -5.41 10.11 -12.08
CA GLU A 130 -5.09 10.59 -13.41
C GLU A 130 -3.83 9.90 -13.98
N SER A 131 -2.80 9.74 -13.14
CA SER A 131 -1.54 9.11 -13.54
C SER A 131 -1.69 7.60 -13.73
N LEU A 132 -2.48 6.95 -12.86
CA LEU A 132 -2.77 5.52 -12.98
C LEU A 132 -3.56 5.22 -14.26
N SER A 133 -4.60 6.01 -14.55
CA SER A 133 -5.39 5.87 -15.77
C SER A 133 -4.52 5.95 -17.03
N ARG A 134 -3.60 6.93 -17.08
CA ARG A 134 -2.64 7.05 -18.19
C ARG A 134 -1.68 5.85 -18.27
N ALA A 135 -1.13 5.44 -17.13
CA ALA A 135 -0.21 4.31 -17.09
C ALA A 135 -0.89 3.00 -17.51
N THR A 136 -2.14 2.78 -17.07
CA THR A 136 -2.93 1.58 -17.41
C THR A 136 -3.21 1.49 -18.93
N GLN A 137 -3.48 2.61 -19.59
CA GLN A 137 -3.71 2.64 -21.06
C GLN A 137 -2.50 2.17 -21.87
N LEU A 138 -1.29 2.29 -21.32
CA LEU A 138 -0.04 1.89 -21.96
C LEU A 138 0.33 0.43 -21.70
N LEU A 139 -0.41 -0.27 -20.83
CA LEU A 139 -0.13 -1.67 -20.51
C LEU A 139 -0.71 -2.61 -21.55
N THR A 140 0.09 -3.55 -22.01
CA THR A 140 -0.33 -4.65 -22.87
C THR A 140 -0.74 -5.84 -22.01
N VAL A 141 -2.01 -5.87 -21.60
CA VAL A 141 -2.59 -6.95 -20.79
C VAL A 141 -3.92 -7.40 -21.43
N ASN A 142 -4.47 -8.55 -21.00
CA ASN A 142 -5.76 -9.01 -21.51
C ASN A 142 -6.91 -8.08 -21.09
N ALA A 143 -8.05 -8.20 -21.77
CA ALA A 143 -9.20 -7.32 -21.59
C ALA A 143 -9.79 -7.37 -20.17
N GLN A 144 -9.80 -8.54 -19.53
CA GLN A 144 -10.33 -8.71 -18.16
C GLN A 144 -9.47 -7.96 -17.14
N VAL A 145 -8.15 -8.12 -17.21
CA VAL A 145 -7.21 -7.41 -16.33
C VAL A 145 -7.27 -5.90 -16.61
N HIS A 146 -7.39 -5.50 -17.86
CA HIS A 146 -7.49 -4.09 -18.22
C HIS A 146 -8.77 -3.45 -17.66
N GLU A 147 -9.90 -4.16 -17.72
CA GLU A 147 -11.15 -3.70 -17.13
C GLU A 147 -11.10 -3.63 -15.62
N ALA A 148 -10.54 -4.64 -14.95
CA ALA A 148 -10.34 -4.62 -13.50
C ALA A 148 -9.45 -3.44 -13.05
N LEU A 149 -8.37 -3.13 -13.80
CA LEU A 149 -7.52 -1.97 -13.52
C LEU A 149 -8.26 -0.64 -13.66
N ARG A 150 -9.20 -0.51 -14.59
CA ARG A 150 -10.02 0.71 -14.77
C ARG A 150 -10.94 0.98 -13.59
N GLN A 151 -11.38 -0.07 -12.90
CA GLN A 151 -12.25 0.06 -11.72
C GLN A 151 -11.48 0.46 -10.45
N VAL A 152 -10.16 0.29 -10.44
CA VAL A 152 -9.32 0.70 -9.30
C VAL A 152 -9.26 2.22 -9.23
N SER A 153 -9.67 2.77 -8.09
CA SER A 153 -9.62 4.22 -7.85
C SER A 153 -9.01 4.56 -6.51
N ALA A 154 -8.25 5.65 -6.46
CA ALA A 154 -7.65 6.15 -5.24
C ALA A 154 -8.60 7.04 -4.46
N GLY A 155 -8.54 6.91 -3.14
CA GLY A 155 -9.21 7.80 -2.21
C GLY A 155 -8.29 8.29 -1.10
N THR A 156 -8.75 9.23 -0.28
CA THR A 156 -8.00 9.61 0.91
C THR A 156 -8.09 8.52 1.99
N ILE A 157 -7.01 8.35 2.77
CA ILE A 157 -6.98 7.40 3.90
C ILE A 157 -8.20 7.65 4.82
N HIS A 158 -8.48 8.90 5.16
CA HIS A 158 -9.62 9.27 6.00
C HIS A 158 -10.96 8.79 5.43
N ARG A 159 -11.21 9.01 4.14
CA ARG A 159 -12.45 8.59 3.47
C ARG A 159 -12.58 7.08 3.45
N LEU A 160 -11.51 6.37 3.11
CA LEU A 160 -11.54 4.92 2.99
C LEU A 160 -11.64 4.22 4.35
N LEU A 161 -11.11 4.82 5.41
CA LEU A 161 -11.34 4.36 6.79
C LEU A 161 -12.73 4.72 7.32
N GLY A 162 -13.54 5.47 6.56
CA GLY A 162 -14.87 5.87 6.99
C GLY A 162 -14.84 6.88 8.12
N TRP A 163 -13.99 7.91 8.00
CA TRP A 163 -13.93 9.00 8.98
C TRP A 163 -15.24 9.78 9.04
N THR A 164 -15.69 10.10 10.27
CA THR A 164 -16.86 10.91 10.52
C THR A 164 -16.57 11.99 11.57
N PRO A 165 -17.02 13.24 11.35
CA PRO A 165 -16.84 14.33 12.32
C PRO A 165 -17.68 14.17 13.60
N ARG A 166 -18.71 13.32 13.57
CA ARG A 166 -19.55 12.98 14.72
C ARG A 166 -19.42 11.47 14.97
N PRO A 167 -18.37 11.04 15.67
CA PRO A 167 -18.20 9.63 15.98
C PRO A 167 -19.37 9.15 16.85
N PRO A 168 -19.83 7.89 16.68
CA PRO A 168 -20.74 7.28 17.64
C PRO A 168 -20.08 7.25 19.02
N GLU A 169 -20.87 7.31 20.08
CA GLU A 169 -20.41 7.40 21.49
C GLU A 169 -19.37 6.33 21.88
N ARG A 170 -19.36 5.22 21.16
CA ARG A 170 -18.37 4.15 21.32
C ARG A 170 -17.68 3.85 19.97
N GLY A 171 -16.35 4.02 19.87
CA GLY A 171 -15.57 3.52 18.74
C GLY A 171 -14.64 4.50 18.03
N GLY A 172 -14.65 5.80 18.38
CA GLY A 172 -13.77 6.80 17.75
C GLY A 172 -14.23 7.26 16.36
N PRO A 173 -13.45 8.13 15.68
CA PRO A 173 -13.88 8.83 14.46
C PRO A 173 -13.84 7.99 13.18
N PHE A 174 -13.28 6.78 13.21
CA PHE A 174 -13.16 5.91 12.05
C PHE A 174 -14.07 4.69 12.17
N ARG A 175 -14.78 4.37 11.09
CA ARG A 175 -15.63 3.17 10.99
C ARG A 175 -14.79 1.90 10.99
N HIS A 176 -13.75 1.87 10.12
CA HIS A 176 -12.88 0.71 9.99
C HIS A 176 -11.76 0.75 11.02
N ARG A 177 -11.60 -0.35 11.72
CA ARG A 177 -10.66 -0.59 12.82
C ARG A 177 -10.52 -2.10 13.04
N THR A 178 -9.77 -2.53 14.05
CA THR A 178 -9.51 -3.95 14.32
C THR A 178 -10.79 -4.80 14.40
N GLU A 179 -11.85 -4.27 15.02
CA GLU A 179 -13.14 -5.00 15.19
C GLU A 179 -14.02 -4.98 13.93
N VAL A 180 -13.78 -4.02 13.03
CA VAL A 180 -14.48 -3.86 11.76
C VAL A 180 -13.45 -3.57 10.67
N PRO A 181 -12.68 -4.57 10.26
CA PRO A 181 -11.60 -4.37 9.29
C PRO A 181 -12.15 -3.97 7.92
N LEU A 182 -11.24 -3.50 7.08
CA LEU A 182 -11.52 -3.28 5.66
C LEU A 182 -11.72 -4.63 4.96
N GLU A 183 -12.64 -4.68 4.02
CA GLU A 183 -12.78 -5.82 3.12
C GLU A 183 -11.86 -5.60 1.90
N VAL A 184 -10.62 -6.06 2.00
CA VAL A 184 -9.57 -5.75 1.02
C VAL A 184 -8.54 -6.87 0.96
N ASP A 185 -7.99 -7.09 -0.23
CA ASP A 185 -6.89 -8.03 -0.49
C ASP A 185 -5.55 -7.31 -0.66
N ILE A 186 -5.57 -6.10 -1.24
CA ILE A 186 -4.36 -5.28 -1.47
C ILE A 186 -4.63 -3.84 -1.07
N VAL A 187 -3.80 -3.31 -0.18
CA VAL A 187 -3.75 -1.88 0.16
C VAL A 187 -2.46 -1.28 -0.35
N LEU A 188 -2.58 -0.23 -1.13
CA LEU A 188 -1.45 0.55 -1.60
C LEU A 188 -1.61 1.99 -1.14
N VAL A 189 -0.59 2.51 -0.45
CA VAL A 189 -0.56 3.89 0.06
C VAL A 189 0.51 4.66 -0.70
N ASP A 190 0.09 5.64 -1.49
CA ASP A 190 1.00 6.58 -2.15
C ASP A 190 1.28 7.79 -1.25
N GLU A 191 2.43 8.41 -1.46
CA GLU A 191 2.95 9.49 -0.62
C GLU A 191 2.95 9.14 0.89
N ALA A 192 3.30 7.89 1.22
CA ALA A 192 3.25 7.36 2.58
C ALA A 192 4.13 8.14 3.57
N SER A 193 5.19 8.80 3.11
CA SER A 193 6.05 9.68 3.92
C SER A 193 5.31 10.91 4.49
N MET A 194 4.18 11.31 3.88
CA MET A 194 3.34 12.42 4.34
C MET A 194 2.24 11.99 5.34
N VAL A 195 2.12 10.71 5.64
CA VAL A 195 1.11 10.19 6.57
C VAL A 195 1.66 10.25 7.99
N ASP A 196 0.94 10.93 8.89
CA ASP A 196 1.34 10.97 10.29
C ASP A 196 1.26 9.59 10.97
N LEU A 197 2.04 9.41 12.03
CA LEU A 197 2.16 8.12 12.73
C LEU A 197 0.83 7.63 13.29
N ALA A 198 -0.01 8.52 13.81
CA ALA A 198 -1.30 8.14 14.40
C ALA A 198 -2.27 7.62 13.32
N LEU A 199 -2.33 8.29 12.16
CA LEU A 199 -3.15 7.87 11.02
C LEU A 199 -2.62 6.56 10.42
N MET A 200 -1.29 6.41 10.28
CA MET A 200 -0.68 5.16 9.82
C MET A 200 -1.00 3.99 10.76
N CYS A 201 -0.91 4.20 12.06
CA CYS A 201 -1.30 3.19 13.04
C CYS A 201 -2.78 2.79 12.90
N ARG A 202 -3.69 3.78 12.73
CA ARG A 202 -5.13 3.53 12.50
C ARG A 202 -5.38 2.76 11.22
N LEU A 203 -4.66 3.08 10.17
CA LEU A 203 -4.74 2.37 8.89
C LEU A 203 -4.36 0.89 9.08
N PHE A 204 -3.22 0.62 9.71
CA PHE A 204 -2.77 -0.76 9.95
C PHE A 204 -3.70 -1.55 10.88
N ASP A 205 -4.38 -0.88 11.82
CA ASP A 205 -5.42 -1.49 12.65
C ASP A 205 -6.64 -1.96 11.84
N ALA A 206 -6.96 -1.25 10.76
CA ALA A 206 -8.11 -1.54 9.92
C ALA A 206 -7.82 -2.54 8.80
N ILE A 207 -6.54 -2.77 8.44
CA ILE A 207 -6.17 -3.70 7.37
C ILE A 207 -6.08 -5.12 7.91
N PRO A 208 -6.84 -6.10 7.36
CA PRO A 208 -6.74 -7.50 7.77
C PRO A 208 -5.33 -8.05 7.56
N LYS A 209 -4.91 -9.01 8.39
CA LYS A 209 -3.58 -9.64 8.29
C LYS A 209 -3.39 -10.41 6.98
N SER A 210 -4.49 -10.86 6.38
CA SER A 210 -4.53 -11.53 5.08
C SER A 210 -4.42 -10.59 3.88
N ALA A 211 -4.36 -9.27 4.09
CA ALA A 211 -4.22 -8.31 3.01
C ALA A 211 -2.76 -7.87 2.82
N GLN A 212 -2.35 -7.78 1.57
CA GLN A 212 -1.04 -7.25 1.19
C GLN A 212 -1.00 -5.73 1.39
N VAL A 213 0.08 -5.21 1.97
CA VAL A 213 0.28 -3.76 2.17
C VAL A 213 1.53 -3.29 1.45
N ILE A 214 1.37 -2.28 0.61
CA ILE A 214 2.44 -1.68 -0.18
C ILE A 214 2.46 -0.19 0.10
N LEU A 215 3.55 0.30 0.69
CA LEU A 215 3.77 1.72 0.91
C LEU A 215 4.65 2.27 -0.20
N ILE A 216 4.25 3.41 -0.76
CA ILE A 216 5.04 4.12 -1.77
C ILE A 216 5.32 5.51 -1.26
N GLY A 217 6.56 5.93 -1.36
CA GLY A 217 6.96 7.23 -0.88
C GLY A 217 8.30 7.68 -1.43
N ASP A 218 8.70 8.81 -0.95
CA ASP A 218 10.01 9.39 -1.21
C ASP A 218 10.69 9.58 0.14
N ARG A 219 11.79 8.86 0.36
CA ARG A 219 12.52 8.93 1.63
C ARG A 219 13.21 10.26 1.86
N ASP A 220 13.45 11.01 0.78
CA ASP A 220 14.15 12.30 0.81
C ASP A 220 13.17 13.49 0.94
N GLN A 221 11.84 13.23 0.90
CA GLN A 221 10.83 14.24 1.26
C GLN A 221 10.78 14.43 2.77
N LEU A 222 10.47 15.66 3.18
CA LEU A 222 10.27 16.00 4.59
C LEU A 222 9.15 15.13 5.17
N ALA A 223 9.45 14.50 6.31
CA ALA A 223 8.43 13.78 7.07
C ALA A 223 7.29 14.73 7.48
N SER A 224 6.07 14.23 7.54
CA SER A 224 4.97 14.96 8.17
C SER A 224 5.29 15.18 9.64
N VAL A 225 5.19 16.41 10.10
CA VAL A 225 5.41 16.81 11.49
C VAL A 225 4.19 16.50 12.33
#